data_a7a2ec135ebc4cb572e2c680e8d4196d
#
_entry.id   a7a2ec135ebc4cb572e2c680e8d4196d
#
_cell.length_a   1.000
_cell.length_b   1.000
_cell.length_c   1.000
_cell.angle_alpha   90.00
_cell.angle_beta   90.00
_cell.angle_gamma   90.00
#
_symmetry.space_group_name_H-M   'P 1'
#
loop_
_entity.id
_entity.type
_entity.pdbx_description
1 polymer ?
#
loop_
_entity_poly.entity_id
_entity_poly.type
_entity_poly.pdbx_seq_one_letter_code
_entity_poly.pdbx_strand_id
1 'polypeptide(L)'
;MRNIYDNSEFFAAYAEMGRSKDGLKAAGEWHQLQPLFPKLQGKKVLDLGCGYGWHCKYAAQMGATEILGIDSSQKMIAKAVADNSDDKIKYKVCGVEEYIYPENTYDLVVSNLVLHYIENLANVYQKVYCTLKVGGYFLFNIEHPTFTAGVNAVSYTHLR
;
A
#
# COMPACT_ATOMS: atom_id res chain seq x y z
N MET A 1 12.44 -8.17 -13.08
CA MET A 1 12.30 -6.78 -13.60
C MET A 1 12.83 -5.82 -12.54
N ARG A 2 13.62 -4.79 -12.90
CA ARG A 2 14.18 -3.86 -11.91
C ARG A 2 13.02 -2.97 -11.41
N ASN A 3 12.77 -2.94 -10.10
CA ASN A 3 11.70 -2.13 -9.52
C ASN A 3 12.05 -0.64 -9.73
N ILE A 4 11.13 0.13 -10.32
CA ILE A 4 11.36 1.56 -10.61
C ILE A 4 11.59 2.38 -9.34
N TYR A 5 10.95 1.99 -8.23
CA TYR A 5 11.10 2.63 -6.92
C TYR A 5 12.47 2.40 -6.26
N ASP A 6 13.29 1.47 -6.79
CA ASP A 6 14.69 1.29 -6.41
C ASP A 6 15.66 2.10 -7.29
N ASN A 7 15.17 2.75 -8.36
CA ASN A 7 15.94 3.71 -9.12
C ASN A 7 16.20 4.97 -8.28
N SER A 8 17.46 5.39 -8.18
CA SER A 8 17.86 6.49 -7.28
C SER A 8 17.28 7.85 -7.68
N GLU A 9 17.18 8.13 -8.98
CA GLU A 9 16.61 9.39 -9.48
C GLU A 9 15.10 9.43 -9.25
N PHE A 10 14.40 8.33 -9.56
CA PHE A 10 12.97 8.20 -9.30
C PHE A 10 12.66 8.30 -7.82
N PHE A 11 13.42 7.59 -6.98
CA PHE A 11 13.24 7.62 -5.53
C PHE A 11 13.46 9.02 -4.95
N ALA A 12 14.46 9.76 -5.44
CA ALA A 12 14.70 11.15 -5.04
C ALA A 12 13.53 12.06 -5.45
N ALA A 13 13.03 11.93 -6.68
CA ALA A 13 11.88 12.69 -7.15
C ALA A 13 10.59 12.34 -6.35
N TYR A 14 10.38 11.07 -6.03
CA TYR A 14 9.27 10.61 -5.21
C TYR A 14 9.35 11.19 -3.79
N ALA A 15 10.54 11.30 -3.20
CA ALA A 15 10.76 11.88 -1.88
C ALA A 15 10.34 13.35 -1.78
N GLU A 16 10.38 14.09 -2.91
CA GLU A 16 9.97 15.50 -2.97
C GLU A 16 8.44 15.71 -3.00
N MET A 17 7.66 14.66 -3.23
CA MET A 17 6.20 14.77 -3.26
C MET A 17 5.61 15.09 -1.89
N GLY A 18 4.52 15.84 -1.86
CA GLY A 18 3.80 16.17 -0.62
C GLY A 18 3.44 14.93 0.20
N ARG A 19 2.91 13.86 -0.43
CA ARG A 19 2.60 12.61 0.28
C ARG A 19 3.81 11.93 0.93
N SER A 20 4.99 12.14 0.39
CA SER A 20 6.23 11.58 0.94
C SER A 20 6.74 12.37 2.13
N LYS A 21 6.54 13.70 2.13
CA LYS A 21 6.98 14.63 3.19
C LYS A 21 5.96 14.74 4.32
N ASP A 22 4.71 14.98 3.96
CA ASP A 22 3.63 15.33 4.90
C ASP A 22 2.65 14.17 5.13
N GLY A 23 2.93 13.01 4.55
CA GLY A 23 2.16 11.79 4.73
C GLY A 23 0.74 11.85 4.17
N LEU A 24 -0.19 11.19 4.87
CA LEU A 24 -1.57 11.04 4.40
C LEU A 24 -2.30 12.37 4.24
N LYS A 25 -1.99 13.37 5.05
CA LYS A 25 -2.65 14.69 4.97
C LYS A 25 -2.41 15.40 3.64
N ALA A 26 -1.26 15.14 3.01
CA ALA A 26 -0.92 15.69 1.70
C ALA A 26 -1.26 14.76 0.54
N ALA A 27 -1.78 13.57 0.80
CA ALA A 27 -2.27 12.65 -0.22
C ALA A 27 -3.68 13.09 -0.66
N GLY A 28 -3.83 13.46 -1.92
CA GLY A 28 -5.08 14.04 -2.45
C GLY A 28 -6.30 13.14 -2.29
N GLU A 29 -6.10 11.83 -2.34
CA GLU A 29 -7.15 10.82 -2.17
C GLU A 29 -7.53 10.56 -0.70
N TRP A 30 -6.73 10.99 0.26
CA TRP A 30 -6.87 10.59 1.66
C TRP A 30 -8.21 10.98 2.28
N HIS A 31 -8.69 12.17 1.99
CA HIS A 31 -9.97 12.66 2.53
C HIS A 31 -11.17 11.81 2.10
N GLN A 32 -11.06 11.09 0.96
CA GLN A 32 -12.09 10.17 0.47
C GLN A 32 -11.85 8.74 0.98
N LEU A 33 -10.60 8.32 1.11
CA LEU A 33 -10.23 6.98 1.53
C LEU A 33 -10.40 6.78 3.04
N GLN A 34 -10.04 7.76 3.85
CA GLN A 34 -10.08 7.68 5.31
C GLN A 34 -11.45 7.29 5.88
N PRO A 35 -12.58 7.87 5.44
CA PRO A 35 -13.90 7.51 5.96
C PRO A 35 -14.34 6.07 5.66
N LEU A 36 -13.68 5.41 4.71
CA LEU A 36 -13.99 4.03 4.31
C LEU A 36 -13.27 2.99 5.18
N PHE A 37 -12.30 3.41 5.99
CA PHE A 37 -11.65 2.49 6.91
C PHE A 37 -12.65 1.99 7.97
N PRO A 38 -12.71 0.66 8.21
CA PRO A 38 -13.50 0.13 9.32
C PRO A 38 -12.88 0.52 10.67
N LYS A 39 -13.56 0.23 11.76
CA LYS A 39 -12.97 0.35 13.10
C LYS A 39 -11.79 -0.62 13.22
N LEU A 40 -10.60 -0.10 13.55
CA LEU A 40 -9.35 -0.85 13.56
C LEU A 40 -8.93 -1.34 14.96
N GLN A 41 -9.62 -0.95 16.00
CA GLN A 41 -9.31 -1.39 17.37
C GLN A 41 -9.26 -2.92 17.47
N GLY A 42 -8.10 -3.46 17.85
CA GLY A 42 -7.87 -4.89 18.00
C GLY A 42 -7.75 -5.68 16.70
N LYS A 43 -7.66 -5.02 15.55
CA LYS A 43 -7.66 -5.63 14.22
C LYS A 43 -6.27 -5.98 13.72
N LYS A 44 -6.21 -6.99 12.83
CA LYS A 44 -5.02 -7.34 12.04
C LYS A 44 -5.14 -6.76 10.64
N VAL A 45 -4.10 -6.07 10.20
CA VAL A 45 -4.09 -5.32 8.93
C VAL A 45 -2.93 -5.77 8.04
N LEU A 46 -3.20 -5.93 6.75
CA LEU A 46 -2.19 -6.12 5.70
C LEU A 46 -2.25 -4.93 4.74
N ASP A 47 -1.11 -4.29 4.53
CA ASP A 47 -0.95 -3.17 3.57
C ASP A 47 -0.12 -3.63 2.37
N LEU A 48 -0.78 -3.74 1.20
CA LEU A 48 -0.21 -4.22 -0.05
C LEU A 48 0.39 -3.04 -0.84
N GLY A 49 1.71 -3.02 -0.99
CA GLY A 49 2.44 -1.90 -1.59
C GLY A 49 2.47 -0.71 -0.64
N CYS A 50 2.92 -0.92 0.59
CA CYS A 50 2.82 0.05 1.68
C CYS A 50 3.68 1.32 1.48
N GLY A 51 4.61 1.33 0.52
CA GLY A 51 5.52 2.45 0.29
C GLY A 51 6.24 2.87 1.58
N TYR A 52 6.10 4.12 1.98
CA TYR A 52 6.67 4.66 3.23
C TYR A 52 5.91 4.27 4.50
N GLY A 53 4.88 3.42 4.41
CA GLY A 53 4.17 2.87 5.58
C GLY A 53 3.17 3.81 6.25
N TRP A 54 2.69 4.84 5.56
CA TRP A 54 1.76 5.81 6.13
C TRP A 54 0.40 5.21 6.54
N HIS A 55 -0.13 4.26 5.75
CA HIS A 55 -1.37 3.55 6.11
C HIS A 55 -1.13 2.58 7.28
N CYS A 56 0.05 1.94 7.34
CA CYS A 56 0.42 1.11 8.49
C CYS A 56 0.46 1.95 9.77
N LYS A 57 1.08 3.14 9.72
CA LYS A 57 1.12 4.07 10.86
C LYS A 57 -0.26 4.51 11.29
N TYR A 58 -1.10 4.88 10.33
CA TYR A 58 -2.50 5.22 10.60
C TYR A 58 -3.25 4.06 11.27
N ALA A 59 -3.09 2.84 10.77
CA ALA A 59 -3.74 1.68 11.36
C ALA A 59 -3.32 1.45 12.81
N ALA A 60 -2.03 1.60 13.13
CA ALA A 60 -1.51 1.51 14.49
C ALA A 60 -2.12 2.59 15.40
N GLN A 61 -2.19 3.83 14.93
CA GLN A 61 -2.81 4.95 15.65
C GLN A 61 -4.32 4.72 15.91
N MET A 62 -5.01 4.05 15.00
CA MET A 62 -6.43 3.69 15.14
C MET A 62 -6.66 2.40 15.94
N GLY A 63 -5.61 1.86 16.58
CA GLY A 63 -5.73 0.75 17.52
C GLY A 63 -5.62 -0.64 16.93
N ALA A 64 -5.17 -0.79 15.69
CA ALA A 64 -4.80 -2.10 15.15
C ALA A 64 -3.67 -2.72 16.00
N THR A 65 -3.71 -4.02 16.19
CA THR A 65 -2.79 -4.72 17.09
C THR A 65 -1.66 -5.45 16.37
N GLU A 66 -1.86 -5.74 15.09
CA GLU A 66 -0.88 -6.42 14.25
C GLU A 66 -1.00 -5.89 12.82
N ILE A 67 0.06 -5.29 12.31
CA ILE A 67 0.08 -4.68 10.98
C ILE A 67 1.28 -5.22 10.22
N LEU A 68 1.05 -5.70 9.00
CA LEU A 68 2.10 -6.07 8.07
C LEU A 68 2.03 -5.16 6.84
N GLY A 69 3.07 -4.39 6.60
CA GLY A 69 3.28 -3.66 5.35
C GLY A 69 4.23 -4.42 4.44
N ILE A 70 3.84 -4.66 3.20
CA ILE A 70 4.72 -5.24 2.18
C ILE A 70 4.91 -4.27 1.02
N ASP A 71 6.12 -4.22 0.51
CA ASP A 71 6.47 -3.49 -0.72
C ASP A 71 7.61 -4.20 -1.43
N SER A 72 7.60 -4.18 -2.75
CA SER A 72 8.65 -4.81 -3.56
C SER A 72 9.96 -4.01 -3.57
N SER A 73 9.93 -2.73 -3.19
CA SER A 73 11.10 -1.86 -3.12
C SER A 73 11.78 -1.92 -1.76
N GLN A 74 13.06 -2.28 -1.77
CA GLN A 74 13.88 -2.25 -0.58
C GLN A 74 14.04 -0.82 -0.01
N LYS A 75 14.14 0.19 -0.90
CA LYS A 75 14.25 1.59 -0.48
C LYS A 75 12.98 2.09 0.21
N MET A 76 11.80 1.72 -0.32
CA MET A 76 10.52 2.05 0.31
C MET A 76 10.42 1.45 1.71
N ILE A 77 10.71 0.17 1.86
CA ILE A 77 10.70 -0.50 3.16
C ILE A 77 11.71 0.10 4.14
N ALA A 78 12.94 0.41 3.69
CA ALA A 78 13.92 1.08 4.55
C ALA A 78 13.40 2.43 5.07
N LYS A 79 12.73 3.20 4.22
CA LYS A 79 12.12 4.48 4.59
C LYS A 79 10.92 4.29 5.53
N ALA A 80 10.08 3.29 5.29
CA ALA A 80 8.96 2.94 6.16
C ALA A 80 9.43 2.59 7.58
N VAL A 81 10.48 1.78 7.68
CA VAL A 81 11.09 1.43 8.99
C VAL A 81 11.67 2.66 9.68
N ALA A 82 12.34 3.56 8.93
CA ALA A 82 12.94 4.76 9.52
C ALA A 82 11.90 5.75 10.05
N ASP A 83 10.82 5.98 9.31
CA ASP A 83 9.89 7.09 9.58
C ASP A 83 8.60 6.65 10.29
N ASN A 84 8.15 5.42 10.08
CA ASN A 84 6.83 4.94 10.48
C ASN A 84 6.86 3.60 11.23
N SER A 85 7.93 3.33 11.99
CA SER A 85 8.00 2.17 12.86
C SER A 85 7.09 2.30 14.08
N ASP A 86 6.58 1.16 14.53
CA ASP A 86 5.80 0.98 15.75
C ASP A 86 5.91 -0.50 16.15
N ASP A 87 5.79 -0.84 17.42
CA ASP A 87 5.91 -2.21 17.90
C ASP A 87 4.88 -3.17 17.27
N LYS A 88 3.76 -2.64 16.80
CA LYS A 88 2.66 -3.37 16.15
C LYS A 88 2.86 -3.55 14.65
N ILE A 89 3.86 -2.86 14.06
CA ILE A 89 4.07 -2.83 12.61
C ILE A 89 5.29 -3.67 12.25
N LYS A 90 5.09 -4.58 11.31
CA LYS A 90 6.17 -5.29 10.63
C LYS A 90 6.21 -4.86 9.17
N TYR A 91 7.41 -4.66 8.64
CA TYR A 91 7.63 -4.38 7.23
C TYR A 91 8.39 -5.51 6.57
N LYS A 92 8.04 -5.83 5.32
CA LYS A 92 8.70 -6.89 4.56
C LYS A 92 8.89 -6.47 3.11
N VAL A 93 10.11 -6.63 2.58
CA VAL A 93 10.36 -6.53 1.14
C VAL A 93 9.75 -7.74 0.46
N CYS A 94 8.65 -7.56 -0.25
CA CYS A 94 7.92 -8.63 -0.92
C CYS A 94 6.94 -8.03 -1.94
N GLY A 95 6.91 -8.57 -3.15
CA GLY A 95 5.90 -8.22 -4.14
C GLY A 95 4.51 -8.73 -3.76
N VAL A 96 3.48 -8.01 -4.19
CA VAL A 96 2.08 -8.36 -3.92
C VAL A 96 1.74 -9.75 -4.48
N GLU A 97 2.22 -10.08 -5.67
CA GLU A 97 1.97 -11.37 -6.32
C GLU A 97 2.76 -12.51 -5.70
N GLU A 98 3.92 -12.21 -5.08
CA GLU A 98 4.84 -13.18 -4.48
C GLU A 98 4.51 -13.49 -3.02
N TYR A 99 3.75 -12.61 -2.36
CA TYR A 99 3.39 -12.79 -0.97
C TYR A 99 2.58 -14.09 -0.77
N ILE A 100 2.95 -14.86 0.25
CA ILE A 100 2.21 -16.05 0.68
C ILE A 100 1.13 -15.60 1.64
N TYR A 101 -0.09 -15.51 1.17
CA TYR A 101 -1.25 -15.04 1.92
C TYR A 101 -1.72 -16.14 2.88
N PRO A 102 -1.58 -15.98 4.20
CA PRO A 102 -2.13 -16.94 5.16
C PRO A 102 -3.66 -16.86 5.15
N GLU A 103 -4.33 -18.01 5.18
CA GLU A 103 -5.79 -18.07 5.16
C GLU A 103 -6.41 -17.47 6.44
N ASN A 104 -7.58 -16.85 6.30
CA ASN A 104 -8.44 -16.38 7.40
C ASN A 104 -7.67 -15.62 8.51
N THR A 105 -6.81 -14.70 8.11
CA THR A 105 -5.84 -14.07 9.02
C THR A 105 -6.10 -12.59 9.27
N TYR A 106 -6.44 -11.82 8.23
CA TYR A 106 -6.54 -10.37 8.33
C TYR A 106 -7.99 -9.91 8.42
N ASP A 107 -8.21 -8.87 9.23
CA ASP A 107 -9.50 -8.19 9.34
C ASP A 107 -9.66 -7.10 8.26
N LEU A 108 -8.53 -6.52 7.84
CA LEU A 108 -8.46 -5.54 6.75
C LEU A 108 -7.25 -5.85 5.86
N VAL A 109 -7.45 -5.85 4.57
CA VAL A 109 -6.40 -5.69 3.57
C VAL A 109 -6.58 -4.32 2.94
N VAL A 110 -5.52 -3.51 2.90
CA VAL A 110 -5.53 -2.20 2.22
C VAL A 110 -4.53 -2.20 1.07
N SER A 111 -4.85 -1.51 -0.01
CA SER A 111 -3.94 -1.29 -1.14
C SER A 111 -4.23 0.05 -1.79
N ASN A 112 -3.28 0.96 -1.75
CA ASN A 112 -3.46 2.31 -2.28
C ASN A 112 -2.49 2.59 -3.43
N LEU A 113 -3.04 2.81 -4.63
CA LEU A 113 -2.30 3.12 -5.86
C LEU A 113 -1.24 2.07 -6.25
N VAL A 114 -1.58 0.78 -6.11
CA VAL A 114 -0.69 -0.36 -6.40
C VAL A 114 -1.27 -1.32 -7.44
N LEU A 115 -2.56 -1.63 -7.34
CA LEU A 115 -3.16 -2.73 -8.09
C LEU A 115 -3.13 -2.55 -9.62
N HIS A 116 -2.99 -1.33 -10.11
CA HIS A 116 -2.84 -1.05 -11.55
C HIS A 116 -1.46 -1.46 -12.12
N TYR A 117 -0.51 -1.82 -11.26
CA TYR A 117 0.78 -2.40 -11.68
C TYR A 117 0.78 -3.93 -11.71
N ILE A 118 -0.30 -4.59 -11.23
CA ILE A 118 -0.37 -6.03 -11.08
C ILE A 118 -0.79 -6.68 -12.39
N GLU A 119 0.00 -7.64 -12.85
CA GLU A 119 -0.24 -8.36 -14.10
C GLU A 119 -1.42 -9.34 -13.96
N ASN A 120 -1.41 -10.16 -12.90
CA ASN A 120 -2.49 -11.12 -12.62
C ASN A 120 -3.37 -10.68 -11.45
N LEU A 121 -4.15 -9.63 -11.69
CA LEU A 121 -5.03 -9.03 -10.67
C LEU A 121 -6.09 -10.00 -10.14
N ALA A 122 -6.62 -10.88 -10.99
CA ALA A 122 -7.61 -11.88 -10.58
C ALA A 122 -7.05 -12.85 -9.52
N ASN A 123 -5.80 -13.29 -9.69
CA ASN A 123 -5.13 -14.13 -8.71
C ASN A 123 -4.90 -13.39 -7.38
N VAL A 124 -4.53 -12.11 -7.43
CA VAL A 124 -4.37 -11.31 -6.20
C VAL A 124 -5.70 -11.16 -5.48
N TYR A 125 -6.80 -10.89 -6.18
CA TYR A 125 -8.13 -10.82 -5.57
C TYR A 125 -8.53 -12.14 -4.89
N GLN A 126 -8.26 -13.27 -5.53
CA GLN A 126 -8.51 -14.58 -4.91
C GLN A 126 -7.68 -14.79 -3.64
N LYS A 127 -6.40 -14.44 -3.66
CA LYS A 127 -5.51 -14.52 -2.49
C LYS A 127 -5.97 -13.60 -1.36
N VAL A 128 -6.38 -12.36 -1.69
CA VAL A 128 -6.95 -11.41 -0.72
C VAL A 128 -8.23 -11.95 -0.11
N TYR A 129 -9.13 -12.53 -0.93
CA TYR A 129 -10.35 -13.14 -0.44
C TYR A 129 -10.07 -14.28 0.56
N CYS A 130 -9.13 -15.18 0.25
CA CYS A 130 -8.78 -16.28 1.14
C CYS A 130 -8.10 -15.84 2.43
N THR A 131 -7.32 -14.76 2.41
CA THR A 131 -6.60 -14.28 3.60
C THR A 131 -7.47 -13.46 4.54
N LEU A 132 -8.57 -12.90 4.05
CA LEU A 132 -9.53 -12.17 4.86
C LEU A 132 -10.31 -13.12 5.78
N LYS A 133 -10.51 -12.69 7.01
CA LYS A 133 -11.47 -13.31 7.92
C LYS A 133 -12.90 -13.08 7.44
N VAL A 134 -13.81 -13.92 7.88
CA VAL A 134 -15.25 -13.71 7.65
C VAL A 134 -15.66 -12.32 8.19
N GLY A 135 -16.25 -11.50 7.33
CA GLY A 135 -16.58 -10.11 7.64
C GLY A 135 -15.41 -9.14 7.58
N GLY A 136 -14.25 -9.58 7.08
CA GLY A 136 -13.11 -8.70 6.80
C GLY A 136 -13.33 -7.82 5.57
N TYR A 137 -12.52 -6.80 5.43
CA TYR A 137 -12.63 -5.78 4.38
C TYR A 137 -11.42 -5.78 3.47
N PHE A 138 -11.65 -5.58 2.18
CA PHE A 138 -10.61 -5.19 1.23
C PHE A 138 -10.87 -3.75 0.79
N LEU A 139 -10.03 -2.83 1.25
CA LEU A 139 -10.09 -1.41 0.89
C LEU A 139 -8.97 -1.09 -0.09
N PHE A 140 -9.32 -0.61 -1.27
CA PHE A 140 -8.31 -0.26 -2.28
C PHE A 140 -8.68 0.98 -3.07
N ASN A 141 -7.65 1.64 -3.58
CA ASN A 141 -7.72 2.76 -4.49
C ASN A 141 -6.78 2.50 -5.67
N ILE A 142 -7.26 2.73 -6.88
CA ILE A 142 -6.51 2.53 -8.13
C ILE A 142 -6.67 3.75 -9.04
N GLU A 143 -5.71 3.97 -9.92
CA GLU A 143 -5.88 4.95 -10.99
C GLU A 143 -6.95 4.50 -11.98
N HIS A 144 -7.82 5.43 -12.37
CA HIS A 144 -8.83 5.13 -13.38
C HIS A 144 -8.18 5.01 -14.76
N PRO A 145 -8.55 4.01 -15.59
CA PRO A 145 -7.93 3.79 -16.91
C PRO A 145 -7.96 5.00 -17.84
N THR A 146 -8.97 5.86 -17.74
CA THR A 146 -9.03 7.10 -18.54
C THR A 146 -7.93 8.09 -18.19
N PHE A 147 -7.39 8.05 -16.98
CA PHE A 147 -6.29 8.92 -16.57
C PHE A 147 -4.99 8.58 -17.29
N THR A 148 -4.79 7.30 -17.61
CA THR A 148 -3.59 6.80 -18.31
C THR A 148 -3.77 6.71 -19.82
N ALA A 149 -4.98 6.92 -20.35
CA ALA A 149 -5.28 6.86 -21.77
C ALA A 149 -4.96 8.16 -22.55
N GLY A 150 -4.69 9.27 -21.86
CA GLY A 150 -4.33 10.55 -22.48
C GLY A 150 -2.92 10.54 -23.03
N VAL A 151 -2.73 10.95 -24.30
CA VAL A 151 -1.44 10.97 -25.02
C VAL A 151 -0.40 11.89 -24.32
N ASN A 152 -0.86 12.82 -23.49
CA ASN A 152 -0.04 13.77 -22.73
C ASN A 152 -0.20 13.64 -21.21
N ALA A 153 -0.82 12.57 -20.73
CA ALA A 153 -0.95 12.35 -19.32
C ALA A 153 0.42 12.03 -18.72
N VAL A 154 0.96 12.94 -17.94
CA VAL A 154 2.13 12.67 -17.08
C VAL A 154 1.60 11.85 -15.90
N SER A 155 1.46 10.56 -16.10
CA SER A 155 1.22 9.63 -15.02
C SER A 155 2.52 8.86 -14.76
N TYR A 156 2.70 8.41 -13.53
CA TYR A 156 3.85 7.59 -13.14
C TYR A 156 3.92 6.26 -13.92
N THR A 157 2.85 5.88 -14.60
CA THR A 157 2.79 4.71 -15.47
C THR A 157 3.56 4.88 -16.77
N HIS A 158 3.95 6.08 -17.16
CA HIS A 158 4.76 6.33 -18.36
C HIS A 158 6.27 6.15 -18.16
N LEU A 159 6.68 5.83 -16.95
CA LEU A 159 8.07 5.48 -16.65
C LEU A 159 8.32 3.97 -16.84
N ARG A 160 7.85 3.43 -17.98
CA ARG A 160 8.13 2.05 -18.41
C ARG A 160 9.52 1.94 -19.02
#